data_6370257fd3e190c3366071f822b3c428
#
_entry.id   6370257fd3e190c3366071f822b3c428
#
_cell.length_a   1.000
_cell.length_b   1.000
_cell.length_c   1.000
_cell.angle_alpha   90.00
_cell.angle_beta   90.00
_cell.angle_gamma   90.00
#
_symmetry.space_group_name_H-M   'P 1'
#
loop_
_entity.id
_entity.type
_entity.pdbx_description
1 polymer ?
#
loop_
_entity_poly.entity_id
_entity_poly.type
_entity_poly.pdbx_seq_one_letter_code
_entity_poly.pdbx_strand_id
1 'polypeptide(L)'
;MLAMALSGAAQAQAYVHYECEGGTTFELALFEGTKAAFLQVDGKSIRLPQFVSITGTRYRKDGITVWTKGERATLRRAGKRIECKLH
;
A
#
# COMPACT_ATOMS: atom_id res chain seq x y z
N MET A 1 -10.35 -34.35 5.57
CA MET A 1 -9.99 -33.87 5.47
C MET A 1 -9.47 -33.11 5.15
N LEU A 2 -9.34 -32.55 5.16
CA LEU A 2 -8.94 -31.77 4.94
C LEU A 2 -8.25 -31.06 4.63
N ALA A 3 -8.05 -30.65 4.58
CA ALA A 3 -7.44 -29.95 4.31
C ALA A 3 -6.95 -29.22 4.05
N MET A 4 -6.71 -28.64 4.14
CA MET A 4 -6.32 -27.86 3.91
C MET A 4 -5.57 -27.22 3.55
N ALA A 5 -5.32 -26.77 3.44
CA ALA A 5 -4.67 -26.19 3.16
C ALA A 5 -4.02 -25.58 2.90
N LEU A 6 -3.81 -25.11 2.86
CA LEU A 6 -3.25 -24.40 2.66
C LEU A 6 -2.50 -23.85 2.30
N SER A 7 -2.18 -23.56 2.27
CA SER A 7 -1.57 -23.04 1.98
C SER A 7 -1.04 -22.15 1.67
N GLY A 8 -1.03 -21.84 1.57
CA GLY A 8 -0.99 -20.62 1.22
C GLY A 8 0.11 -19.78 1.22
N ALA A 9 0.76 -19.71 0.86
CA ALA A 9 1.84 -18.91 0.71
C ALA A 9 1.53 -17.52 0.44
N ALA A 10 1.86 -16.87 -0.34
CA ALA A 10 1.77 -15.53 -0.85
C ALA A 10 0.55 -14.74 -0.37
N GLN A 11 0.19 -14.88 0.86
CA GLN A 11 -0.92 -14.12 1.41
C GLN A 11 -0.43 -12.84 2.05
N ALA A 12 -1.18 -11.76 1.88
CA ALA A 12 -0.82 -10.51 2.50
C ALA A 12 -0.89 -10.65 4.00
N GLN A 13 0.10 -10.08 4.69
CA GLN A 13 0.12 -10.05 6.14
C GLN A 13 -0.82 -8.99 6.66
N ALA A 14 -1.06 -7.96 5.88
CA ALA A 14 -1.93 -6.87 6.30
C ALA A 14 -2.48 -6.16 5.09
N TYR A 15 -3.72 -5.70 5.25
CA TYR A 15 -4.36 -4.83 4.28
C TYR A 15 -4.66 -3.54 5.02
N VAL A 16 -4.18 -2.43 4.50
CA VAL A 16 -4.34 -1.14 5.14
C VAL A 16 -5.14 -0.24 4.21
N HIS A 17 -6.25 0.29 4.72
CA HIS A 17 -7.14 1.12 3.93
C HIS A 17 -6.93 2.58 4.28
N TYR A 18 -6.86 3.41 3.27
CA TYR A 18 -6.69 4.86 3.47
C TYR A 18 -7.79 5.61 2.75
N GLU A 19 -8.23 6.68 3.38
CA GLU A 19 -9.21 7.58 2.84
C GLU A 19 -8.55 8.92 2.60
N CYS A 20 -8.68 9.45 1.42
CA CYS A 20 -7.98 10.63 1.01
C CYS A 20 -8.91 11.81 0.81
N GLU A 21 -8.31 12.99 0.80
CA GLU A 21 -9.05 14.20 0.49
C GLU A 21 -9.63 14.06 -0.90
N GLY A 22 -10.84 14.57 -1.10
CA GLY A 22 -11.47 14.50 -2.40
C GLY A 22 -12.20 13.21 -2.68
N GLY A 23 -12.24 12.29 -1.70
CA GLY A 23 -13.02 11.07 -1.85
C GLY A 23 -12.28 9.87 -2.41
N THR A 24 -11.02 10.03 -2.77
CA THR A 24 -10.22 8.90 -3.24
C THR A 24 -9.92 7.96 -2.08
N THR A 25 -9.98 6.68 -2.32
CA THR A 25 -9.57 5.69 -1.34
C THR A 25 -8.58 4.75 -1.99
N PHE A 26 -7.70 4.16 -1.17
CA PHE A 26 -6.81 3.14 -1.69
C PHE A 26 -6.46 2.16 -0.58
N GLU A 27 -5.91 1.04 -0.99
CA GLU A 27 -5.52 -0.02 -0.07
C GLU A 27 -4.09 -0.43 -0.37
N LEU A 28 -3.33 -0.69 0.69
CA LEU A 28 -2.01 -1.28 0.55
C LEU A 28 -2.07 -2.69 1.08
N ALA A 29 -1.64 -3.64 0.28
CA ALA A 29 -1.47 -5.02 0.71
C ALA A 29 0.01 -5.22 1.02
N LEU A 30 0.30 -5.59 2.25
CA LEU A 30 1.67 -5.75 2.73
C LEU A 30 1.95 -7.22 2.95
N PHE A 31 3.05 -7.70 2.40
CA PHE A 31 3.44 -9.09 2.50
C PHE A 31 4.72 -9.20 3.30
N GLU A 32 4.69 -10.02 4.33
CA GLU A 32 5.88 -10.25 5.13
C GLU A 32 6.97 -10.86 4.27
N GLY A 33 8.20 -10.43 4.48
CA GLY A 33 9.33 -10.99 3.76
C GLY A 33 9.57 -10.37 2.41
N THR A 34 8.67 -9.52 1.94
CA THR A 34 8.90 -8.80 0.70
C THR A 34 9.18 -7.34 1.03
N LYS A 35 9.89 -6.68 0.16
CA LYS A 35 10.17 -5.26 0.33
C LYS A 35 9.36 -4.49 -0.69
N ALA A 36 8.05 -4.72 -0.66
CA ALA A 36 7.15 -4.10 -1.58
C ALA A 36 5.75 -4.09 -1.00
N ALA A 37 4.91 -3.22 -1.50
CA ALA A 37 3.50 -3.21 -1.20
C ALA A 37 2.75 -3.26 -2.51
N PHE A 38 1.51 -3.74 -2.47
CA PHE A 38 0.65 -3.73 -3.64
C PHE A 38 -0.41 -2.66 -3.41
N LEU A 39 -0.37 -1.65 -4.24
CA LEU A 39 -1.31 -0.53 -4.17
C LEU A 39 -2.55 -0.87 -4.97
N GLN A 40 -3.70 -0.83 -4.30
CA GLN A 40 -4.99 -1.05 -4.95
C GLN A 40 -5.67 0.30 -5.05
N VAL A 41 -5.76 0.84 -6.23
CA VAL A 41 -6.38 2.14 -6.45
C VAL A 41 -7.03 2.15 -7.82
N ASP A 42 -8.24 2.69 -7.91
CA ASP A 42 -8.98 2.81 -9.16
C ASP A 42 -9.09 1.47 -9.89
N GLY A 43 -9.29 0.39 -9.14
CA GLY A 43 -9.46 -0.92 -9.74
C GLY A 43 -8.18 -1.57 -10.25
N LYS A 44 -7.03 -0.97 -9.95
CA LYS A 44 -5.75 -1.48 -10.40
C LYS A 44 -4.91 -1.91 -9.22
N SER A 45 -4.06 -2.90 -9.45
CA SER A 45 -3.13 -3.39 -8.45
C SER A 45 -1.72 -3.16 -8.98
N ILE A 46 -0.94 -2.39 -8.25
CA ILE A 46 0.39 -1.99 -8.68
C ILE A 46 1.39 -2.35 -7.60
N ARG A 47 2.43 -3.06 -7.98
CA ARG A 47 3.49 -3.43 -7.04
C ARG A 47 4.46 -2.27 -6.91
N LEU A 48 4.64 -1.79 -5.67
CA LEU A 48 5.53 -0.68 -5.39
C LEU A 48 6.66 -1.15 -4.48
N PRO A 49 7.91 -1.06 -4.93
CA PRO A 49 9.04 -1.37 -4.07
C PRO A 49 9.09 -0.44 -2.87
N GLN A 50 9.60 -0.96 -1.78
CA GLN A 50 9.68 -0.25 -0.52
C GLN A 50 11.02 0.46 -0.36
N PHE A 51 10.96 1.68 0.14
CA PHE A 51 12.14 2.44 0.50
C PHE A 51 11.92 2.95 1.92
N VAL A 52 12.71 2.42 2.85
CA VAL A 52 12.55 2.78 4.25
C VAL A 52 13.35 4.04 4.55
N SER A 53 12.75 4.93 5.32
CA SER A 53 13.41 6.14 5.75
C SER A 53 13.18 6.33 7.24
N ILE A 54 13.89 7.29 7.81
CA ILE A 54 13.79 7.57 9.24
C ILE A 54 12.38 8.04 9.60
N THR A 55 11.73 8.75 8.70
CA THR A 55 10.45 9.38 9.00
C THR A 55 9.25 8.59 8.51
N GLY A 56 9.45 7.39 8.02
CA GLY A 56 8.33 6.58 7.56
C GLY A 56 8.76 5.63 6.47
N THR A 57 7.78 5.04 5.82
CA THR A 57 8.04 4.09 4.75
C THR A 57 7.49 4.65 3.45
N ARG A 58 8.28 4.55 2.42
CA ARG A 58 7.90 5.05 1.10
C ARG A 58 7.88 3.89 0.13
N TYR A 59 6.81 3.82 -0.65
CA TYR A 59 6.67 2.83 -1.72
C TYR A 59 6.54 3.60 -3.02
N ARG A 60 7.36 3.29 -4.00
CA ARG A 60 7.25 4.05 -5.24
C ARG A 60 7.71 3.27 -6.45
N LYS A 61 7.09 3.60 -7.57
CA LYS A 61 7.45 3.06 -8.88
C LYS A 61 6.74 3.88 -9.95
N ASP A 62 7.46 4.22 -11.00
CA ASP A 62 6.85 4.81 -12.21
C ASP A 62 5.96 6.02 -11.93
N GLY A 63 6.47 6.93 -11.13
CA GLY A 63 5.73 8.17 -10.89
C GLY A 63 4.67 8.08 -9.83
N ILE A 64 4.49 6.91 -9.22
CA ILE A 64 3.54 6.75 -8.12
C ILE A 64 4.32 6.58 -6.84
N THR A 65 3.96 7.35 -5.82
CA THR A 65 4.60 7.25 -4.51
C THR A 65 3.53 7.19 -3.45
N VAL A 66 3.67 6.26 -2.52
CA VAL A 66 2.85 6.23 -1.31
C VAL A 66 3.81 6.34 -0.15
N TRP A 67 3.61 7.34 0.66
CA TRP A 67 4.46 7.58 1.83
C TRP A 67 3.58 7.44 3.06
N THR A 68 3.89 6.45 3.90
CA THR A 68 3.10 6.21 5.10
C THR A 68 3.87 6.64 6.33
N LYS A 69 3.16 7.26 7.28
CA LYS A 69 3.74 7.68 8.53
C LYS A 69 2.64 7.64 9.58
N GLY A 70 2.73 6.65 10.48
CA GLY A 70 1.67 6.45 11.46
C GLY A 70 0.35 6.19 10.77
N GLU A 71 -0.66 6.95 11.14
CA GLU A 71 -2.00 6.79 10.58
C GLU A 71 -2.21 7.61 9.31
N ARG A 72 -1.19 8.30 8.88
CA ARG A 72 -1.31 9.16 7.71
C ARG A 72 -0.56 8.58 6.54
N ALA A 73 -0.98 8.96 5.37
CA ALA A 73 -0.29 8.58 4.15
C ALA A 73 -0.44 9.71 3.14
N THR A 74 0.53 9.78 2.25
CA THR A 74 0.47 10.71 1.13
C THR A 74 0.54 9.87 -0.13
N LEU A 75 -0.42 10.07 -1.01
CA LEU A 75 -0.43 9.43 -2.32
C LEU A 75 -0.05 10.46 -3.35
N ARG A 76 0.97 10.15 -4.13
CA ARG A 76 1.41 11.05 -5.19
C ARG A 76 1.40 10.31 -6.51
N ARG A 77 0.69 10.85 -7.47
CA ARG A 77 0.69 10.28 -8.82
C ARG A 77 0.36 11.38 -9.80
N ALA A 78 0.89 11.25 -11.00
CA ALA A 78 0.69 12.23 -12.06
C ALA A 78 1.03 13.65 -11.58
N GLY A 79 2.04 13.76 -10.72
CA GLY A 79 2.46 15.05 -10.21
C GLY A 79 1.57 15.66 -9.16
N LYS A 80 0.51 14.97 -8.77
CA LYS A 80 -0.42 15.46 -7.75
C LYS A 80 -0.22 14.72 -6.45
N ARG A 81 -0.31 15.45 -5.37
CA ARG A 81 -0.13 14.93 -4.03
C ARG A 81 -1.44 15.03 -3.26
N ILE A 82 -1.87 13.95 -2.67
CA ILE A 82 -3.11 13.87 -1.95
C ILE A 82 -2.82 13.35 -0.55
N GLU A 83 -3.37 14.02 0.45
CA GLU A 83 -3.21 13.61 1.83
C GLU A 83 -4.29 12.63 2.21
N CYS A 84 -3.91 11.57 2.92
CA CYS A 84 -4.81 10.51 3.28
C CYS A 84 -4.60 10.13 4.74
N LYS A 85 -5.58 9.45 5.29
CA LYS A 85 -5.48 8.94 6.64
C LYS A 85 -6.08 7.55 6.70
N LEU A 86 -5.67 6.82 7.71
CA LEU A 86 -6.14 5.47 7.94
C LEU A 86 -7.65 5.49 8.14
N HIS A 87 -8.31 4.59 7.46
CA HIS A 87 -9.75 4.50 7.50
C HIS A 87 -10.19 3.57 8.62
#